data_2f4d9a6421d3f68de4d7df4c1afcfda6
#
_entry.id   2f4d9a6421d3f68de4d7df4c1afcfda6
#
_cell.length_a   1.000
_cell.length_b   1.000
_cell.length_c   1.000
_cell.angle_alpha   90.00
_cell.angle_beta   90.00
_cell.angle_gamma   90.00
#
_symmetry.space_group_name_H-M   'P 1'
#
loop_
_entity.id
_entity.type
_entity.pdbx_description
1 polymer ?
#
loop_
_entity_poly.entity_id
_entity_poly.type
_entity_poly.pdbx_seq_one_letter_code
_entity_poly.pdbx_strand_id
1 'polypeptide(L)'
;MTRPLICSLLSRRTLLSSVMASALLLTGCGEAPQVNAPAPVVKPALIEIIANQRASDLTFNGVVRAAQRADLAFRISGRLTEIAVKEGDQVKKGQRLATLDARDAKTALEAAQLELKNTEQEYRRAKAIFEKTQAISKAELDKVTNRYDLAKNRVEDAKRKLEYTQITAPFDGIISEKLVENFAQVQANQVIMTLQDLNDLEVAIEIPHRVMISGVRNTRAIAELSAIPGQQFPLQLRTYSTQANSDSQTYSVVLGFEDLKGFRVMPGMSAKVIPVQEDNAGESRLITLPITALVPDNQGKQFVWVVNAQDHAEKRYVEIGTTYKDRVVIKQHLQPGERVIIAGVSSVREGMPVRPYTDNNGAQ
;
A
#
# COMPACT_ATOMS: atom_id res chain seq x y z
N MET A 1 -59.77 -50.52 41.28
CA MET A 1 -59.90 -51.97 41.52
C MET A 1 -58.58 -52.46 42.06
N THR A 2 -58.61 -52.62 43.28
CA THR A 2 -58.41 -53.80 44.19
C THR A 2 -56.91 -54.07 44.53
N ARG A 3 -56.67 -53.74 45.77
CA ARG A 3 -55.78 -54.37 46.77
C ARG A 3 -55.92 -55.92 46.82
N PRO A 4 -55.24 -56.75 47.59
CA PRO A 4 -54.63 -56.52 48.92
C PRO A 4 -53.29 -57.22 49.17
N LEU A 5 -52.52 -56.88 50.23
CA LEU A 5 -52.47 -57.31 51.63
C LEU A 5 -51.95 -58.76 51.83
N ILE A 6 -51.07 -58.94 52.80
CA ILE A 6 -51.09 -59.76 54.00
C ILE A 6 -49.59 -60.13 54.34
N CYS A 7 -49.01 -59.62 55.43
CA CYS A 7 -49.02 -60.15 56.83
C CYS A 7 -48.19 -61.42 57.00
N SER A 8 -47.39 -61.64 57.91
CA SER A 8 -47.33 -61.50 59.37
C SER A 8 -46.02 -62.21 59.88
N LEU A 9 -45.37 -61.65 60.82
CA LEU A 9 -45.39 -61.99 62.24
C LEU A 9 -44.53 -63.18 62.76
N LEU A 10 -43.88 -62.88 63.86
CA LEU A 10 -43.45 -63.67 65.02
C LEU A 10 -42.09 -64.45 64.85
N SER A 11 -41.22 -64.52 65.77
CA SER A 11 -41.28 -64.41 67.27
C SER A 11 -39.82 -64.51 67.77
N ARG A 12 -39.35 -63.64 68.62
CA ARG A 12 -39.16 -63.77 70.06
C ARG A 12 -38.41 -64.99 70.58
N ARG A 13 -37.38 -64.65 71.43
CA ARG A 13 -36.82 -65.38 72.57
C ARG A 13 -35.66 -66.32 72.22
N THR A 14 -34.54 -66.33 72.89
CA THR A 14 -34.18 -66.28 74.34
C THR A 14 -32.68 -66.01 74.45
N LEU A 15 -32.24 -65.13 75.31
CA LEU A 15 -31.70 -65.24 76.61
C LEU A 15 -30.29 -65.86 76.79
N LEU A 16 -29.47 -64.96 77.28
CA LEU A 16 -28.53 -65.02 78.38
C LEU A 16 -27.34 -66.03 78.35
N SER A 17 -26.30 -65.45 78.85
CA SER A 17 -25.06 -65.95 79.43
C SER A 17 -23.90 -66.26 78.46
N SER A 18 -22.86 -65.49 78.52
CA SER A 18 -21.76 -65.71 79.41
C SER A 18 -20.77 -64.54 79.42
N VAL A 19 -20.56 -64.03 80.54
CA VAL A 19 -19.64 -63.04 81.01
C VAL A 19 -18.22 -63.61 80.98
N MET A 20 -17.22 -62.75 80.74
CA MET A 20 -15.87 -62.80 81.22
C MET A 20 -14.86 -63.57 80.44
N ALA A 21 -13.99 -62.90 79.89
CA ALA A 21 -12.54 -62.97 79.61
C ALA A 21 -12.21 -62.37 78.26
N SER A 22 -11.51 -61.37 78.12
CA SER A 22 -10.19 -60.91 78.45
C SER A 22 -9.99 -59.48 77.96
N ALA A 23 -9.70 -58.64 78.94
CA ALA A 23 -8.97 -57.41 78.67
C ALA A 23 -7.59 -57.78 78.22
N LEU A 24 -7.19 -57.23 77.11
CA LEU A 24 -5.80 -56.93 76.71
C LEU A 24 -5.75 -56.93 75.18
N LEU A 25 -5.61 -55.74 74.63
CA LEU A 25 -4.90 -55.33 73.40
C LEU A 25 -5.60 -54.15 72.78
N LEU A 26 -5.58 -53.03 73.48
CA LEU A 26 -5.89 -51.71 72.87
C LEU A 26 -4.62 -50.87 72.95
N THR A 27 -3.71 -51.09 71.97
CA THR A 27 -2.69 -50.12 71.62
C THR A 27 -2.45 -50.24 70.10
N GLY A 28 -3.22 -49.51 69.34
CA GLY A 28 -3.04 -49.35 67.88
C GLY A 28 -3.66 -48.05 67.48
N CYS A 29 -3.10 -46.91 67.96
CA CYS A 29 -3.27 -45.61 67.23
C CYS A 29 -2.45 -45.73 65.97
N GLY A 30 -3.07 -46.26 64.89
CA GLY A 30 -2.61 -46.07 63.55
C GLY A 30 -2.99 -44.68 63.15
N GLU A 31 -2.02 -43.83 62.99
CA GLU A 31 -2.08 -42.56 62.34
C GLU A 31 -2.67 -42.78 60.92
N ALA A 32 -3.82 -42.16 60.63
CA ALA A 32 -4.42 -42.26 59.34
C ALA A 32 -3.39 -41.78 58.29
N PRO A 33 -3.16 -42.53 57.20
CA PRO A 33 -2.29 -42.05 56.15
C PRO A 33 -2.83 -40.71 55.66
N GLN A 34 -2.02 -39.66 55.85
CA GLN A 34 -2.27 -38.38 55.18
C GLN A 34 -2.27 -38.69 53.70
N VAL A 35 -3.46 -38.69 53.09
CA VAL A 35 -3.60 -38.64 51.66
C VAL A 35 -2.98 -37.31 51.22
N ASN A 36 -1.68 -37.34 50.86
CA ASN A 36 -1.11 -36.21 50.18
C ASN A 36 -1.98 -35.89 49.03
N ALA A 37 -2.68 -34.75 49.10
CA ALA A 37 -3.41 -34.23 47.95
C ALA A 37 -2.43 -34.24 46.75
N PRO A 38 -2.80 -34.81 45.61
CA PRO A 38 -1.89 -34.83 44.47
C PRO A 38 -1.44 -33.43 44.18
N ALA A 39 -0.11 -33.25 44.05
CA ALA A 39 0.47 -31.94 43.72
C ALA A 39 -0.32 -31.32 42.56
N PRO A 40 -0.65 -30.03 42.65
CA PRO A 40 -1.46 -29.39 41.61
C PRO A 40 -0.79 -29.60 40.25
N VAL A 41 -1.51 -30.23 39.34
CA VAL A 41 -1.01 -30.52 37.99
C VAL A 41 -0.83 -29.17 37.27
N VAL A 42 0.42 -28.72 37.19
CA VAL A 42 0.77 -27.50 36.45
C VAL A 42 0.63 -27.79 34.97
N LYS A 43 -0.36 -27.19 34.31
CA LYS A 43 -0.61 -27.38 32.88
C LYS A 43 0.23 -26.41 32.06
N PRO A 44 0.84 -26.86 30.96
CA PRO A 44 1.48 -25.95 30.03
C PRO A 44 0.40 -25.04 29.39
N ALA A 45 0.66 -23.74 29.36
CA ALA A 45 -0.20 -22.76 28.73
C ALA A 45 0.62 -21.98 27.70
N LEU A 46 0.13 -21.94 26.45
CA LEU A 46 0.72 -21.08 25.43
C LEU A 46 0.33 -19.65 25.75
N ILE A 47 1.34 -18.82 25.99
CA ILE A 47 1.15 -17.41 26.31
C ILE A 47 1.68 -16.53 25.20
N GLU A 48 1.01 -15.38 25.02
CA GLU A 48 1.50 -14.25 24.25
C GLU A 48 1.74 -13.09 25.21
N ILE A 49 2.93 -12.48 25.13
CA ILE A 49 3.21 -11.23 25.85
C ILE A 49 2.59 -10.12 25.00
N ILE A 50 1.68 -9.36 25.61
CA ILE A 50 1.05 -8.24 24.92
C ILE A 50 2.14 -7.24 24.51
N ALA A 51 2.46 -7.25 23.23
CA ALA A 51 3.27 -6.23 22.62
C ALA A 51 2.38 -5.03 22.26
N ASN A 52 2.94 -3.83 22.35
CA ASN A 52 2.36 -2.69 21.65
C ASN A 52 2.44 -2.97 20.15
N GLN A 53 1.48 -3.72 19.62
CA GLN A 53 1.37 -3.81 18.17
C GLN A 53 0.88 -2.47 17.68
N ARG A 54 1.76 -1.79 16.98
CA ARG A 54 1.40 -0.62 16.21
C ARG A 54 0.34 -1.09 15.21
N ALA A 55 -0.62 -0.26 14.87
CA ALA A 55 -1.56 -0.48 13.77
C ALA A 55 -0.86 -0.65 12.39
N SER A 56 0.44 -0.93 12.40
CA SER A 56 1.36 -1.01 11.26
C SER A 56 1.34 -2.35 10.51
N ASP A 57 0.38 -3.24 10.73
CA ASP A 57 0.20 -4.42 9.88
C ASP A 57 -0.49 -4.10 8.53
N LEU A 58 -0.81 -2.82 8.30
CA LEU A 58 -1.29 -2.38 7.01
C LEU A 58 -0.09 -2.28 6.06
N THR A 59 0.03 -3.24 5.18
CA THR A 59 1.00 -3.20 4.10
C THR A 59 0.27 -3.07 2.77
N PHE A 60 0.81 -2.25 1.88
CA PHE A 60 0.25 -2.04 0.56
C PHE A 60 1.27 -2.48 -0.49
N ASN A 61 0.80 -3.22 -1.47
CA ASN A 61 1.62 -3.53 -2.63
C ASN A 61 1.61 -2.34 -3.58
N GLY A 62 2.77 -1.99 -4.09
CA GLY A 62 2.97 -0.91 -5.03
C GLY A 62 3.92 -1.28 -6.14
N VAL A 63 4.01 -0.40 -7.12
CA VAL A 63 4.94 -0.53 -8.24
C VAL A 63 5.75 0.76 -8.35
N VAL A 64 7.06 0.60 -8.47
CA VAL A 64 7.97 1.71 -8.73
C VAL A 64 7.73 2.22 -10.14
N ARG A 65 7.66 3.53 -10.32
CA ARG A 65 7.58 4.19 -11.62
C ARG A 65 8.43 5.45 -11.63
N ALA A 66 8.78 5.92 -12.81
CA ALA A 66 9.39 7.23 -12.97
C ALA A 66 8.33 8.32 -12.72
N ALA A 67 8.69 9.40 -12.02
CA ALA A 67 7.81 10.55 -11.80
C ALA A 67 7.50 11.27 -13.11
N GLN A 68 8.46 11.28 -14.04
CA GLN A 68 8.28 11.82 -15.38
C GLN A 68 8.44 10.71 -16.41
N ARG A 69 7.39 10.50 -17.20
CA ARG A 69 7.35 9.59 -18.34
C ARG A 69 6.69 10.29 -19.52
N ALA A 70 7.25 10.16 -20.70
CA ALA A 70 6.67 10.67 -21.92
C ALA A 70 6.67 9.60 -23.02
N ASP A 71 5.50 9.30 -23.54
CA ASP A 71 5.33 8.50 -24.74
C ASP A 71 5.47 9.44 -25.96
N LEU A 72 6.55 9.26 -26.71
CA LEU A 72 6.96 10.15 -27.78
C LEU A 72 6.36 9.68 -29.11
N ALA A 73 5.66 10.58 -29.76
CA ALA A 73 4.98 10.36 -31.04
C ALA A 73 5.15 11.55 -31.99
N PHE A 74 5.14 11.30 -33.29
CA PHE A 74 5.03 12.39 -34.27
C PHE A 74 3.60 12.93 -34.34
N ARG A 75 3.47 14.23 -34.54
CA ARG A 75 2.16 14.89 -34.74
C ARG A 75 1.61 14.74 -36.14
N ILE A 76 2.46 14.30 -37.06
CA ILE A 76 2.12 14.11 -38.49
C ILE A 76 2.57 12.69 -38.92
N SER A 77 1.88 12.16 -39.91
CA SER A 77 2.28 10.91 -40.55
C SER A 77 3.45 11.12 -41.50
N GLY A 78 4.32 10.10 -41.60
CA GLY A 78 5.44 10.17 -42.52
C GLY A 78 6.33 8.93 -42.43
N ARG A 79 7.35 8.87 -43.30
CA ARG A 79 8.35 7.80 -43.26
C ARG A 79 9.50 8.21 -42.35
N LEU A 80 9.85 7.34 -41.38
CA LEU A 80 11.04 7.50 -40.58
C LEU A 80 12.30 7.44 -41.46
N THR A 81 13.19 8.41 -41.29
CA THR A 81 14.53 8.39 -41.90
C THR A 81 15.57 7.93 -40.94
N GLU A 82 15.43 8.32 -39.66
CA GLU A 82 16.45 8.03 -38.65
C GLU A 82 15.83 8.02 -37.25
N ILE A 83 16.23 7.03 -36.43
CA ILE A 83 16.14 7.04 -34.98
C ILE A 83 17.58 7.08 -34.48
N ALA A 84 17.95 8.19 -33.84
CA ALA A 84 19.34 8.48 -33.44
C ALA A 84 19.72 7.87 -32.09
N VAL A 85 18.81 7.16 -31.43
CA VAL A 85 18.96 6.61 -30.08
C VAL A 85 18.52 5.16 -30.01
N LYS A 86 19.00 4.44 -28.99
CA LYS A 86 18.66 3.05 -28.69
C LYS A 86 18.01 2.97 -27.31
N GLU A 87 17.38 1.85 -27.01
CA GLU A 87 16.91 1.53 -25.67
C GLU A 87 18.08 1.52 -24.67
N GLY A 88 17.89 2.17 -23.52
CA GLY A 88 18.92 2.36 -22.51
C GLY A 88 19.81 3.60 -22.69
N ASP A 89 19.70 4.31 -23.80
CA ASP A 89 20.49 5.53 -24.03
C ASP A 89 20.01 6.67 -23.14
N GLN A 90 20.96 7.37 -22.52
CA GLN A 90 20.71 8.63 -21.82
C GLN A 90 20.62 9.78 -22.81
N VAL A 91 19.60 10.59 -22.67
CA VAL A 91 19.35 11.74 -23.55
C VAL A 91 19.15 13.01 -22.74
N LYS A 92 19.51 14.15 -23.35
CA LYS A 92 19.31 15.47 -22.74
C LYS A 92 18.10 16.17 -23.35
N LYS A 93 17.48 17.02 -22.57
CA LYS A 93 16.40 17.90 -23.03
C LYS A 93 16.78 18.64 -24.30
N GLY A 94 15.90 18.61 -25.33
CA GLY A 94 16.13 19.21 -26.63
C GLY A 94 16.99 18.35 -27.58
N GLN A 95 17.55 17.24 -27.15
CA GLN A 95 18.26 16.31 -28.02
C GLN A 95 17.31 15.71 -29.05
N ARG A 96 17.71 15.69 -30.32
CA ARG A 96 16.92 15.07 -31.40
C ARG A 96 17.01 13.56 -31.28
N LEU A 97 15.84 12.92 -31.26
CA LEU A 97 15.70 11.48 -31.06
C LEU A 97 15.32 10.73 -32.33
N ALA A 98 14.41 11.31 -33.12
CA ALA A 98 13.94 10.71 -34.36
C ALA A 98 13.55 11.77 -35.38
N THR A 99 13.60 11.42 -36.67
CA THR A 99 13.32 12.32 -37.78
C THR A 99 12.50 11.60 -38.86
N LEU A 100 11.45 12.26 -39.33
CA LEU A 100 10.74 11.89 -40.57
C LEU A 100 11.41 12.44 -41.80
N ASP A 101 11.04 11.97 -43.00
CA ASP A 101 11.41 12.59 -44.26
C ASP A 101 10.84 14.01 -44.30
N ALA A 102 11.72 14.99 -44.24
CA ALA A 102 11.36 16.38 -44.11
C ALA A 102 11.41 17.14 -45.50
N ARG A 103 11.66 16.44 -46.62
CA ARG A 103 11.86 17.09 -47.94
C ARG A 103 10.68 17.95 -48.33
N ASP A 104 9.46 17.41 -48.23
CA ASP A 104 8.24 18.12 -48.59
C ASP A 104 7.99 19.33 -47.68
N ALA A 105 8.19 19.15 -46.36
CA ALA A 105 8.06 20.22 -45.37
C ALA A 105 9.08 21.35 -45.59
N LYS A 106 10.30 21.02 -45.95
CA LYS A 106 11.35 22.02 -46.31
C LYS A 106 10.97 22.81 -47.54
N THR A 107 10.56 22.13 -48.62
CA THR A 107 10.12 22.77 -49.85
C THR A 107 8.90 23.68 -49.63
N ALA A 108 7.94 23.25 -48.81
CA ALA A 108 6.78 24.06 -48.45
C ALA A 108 7.17 25.31 -47.65
N LEU A 109 8.12 25.19 -46.73
CA LEU A 109 8.64 26.34 -46.00
C LEU A 109 9.36 27.34 -46.89
N GLU A 110 10.21 26.86 -47.79
CA GLU A 110 10.92 27.72 -48.78
C GLU A 110 9.94 28.45 -49.66
N ALA A 111 8.89 27.79 -50.19
CA ALA A 111 7.85 28.42 -50.99
C ALA A 111 7.09 29.51 -50.22
N ALA A 112 6.72 29.23 -48.94
CA ALA A 112 6.06 30.22 -48.12
C ALA A 112 6.94 31.42 -47.79
N GLN A 113 8.23 31.21 -47.59
CA GLN A 113 9.22 32.28 -47.35
C GLN A 113 9.38 33.20 -48.59
N LEU A 114 9.39 32.63 -49.78
CA LEU A 114 9.44 33.40 -51.02
C LEU A 114 8.15 34.23 -51.21
N GLU A 115 6.98 33.67 -50.95
CA GLU A 115 5.70 34.40 -50.96
C GLU A 115 5.70 35.56 -49.96
N LEU A 116 6.17 35.31 -48.70
CA LEU A 116 6.30 36.36 -47.69
C LEU A 116 7.21 37.50 -48.16
N LYS A 117 8.38 37.17 -48.73
CA LYS A 117 9.32 38.16 -49.23
C LYS A 117 8.71 39.04 -50.33
N ASN A 118 7.93 38.46 -51.26
CA ASN A 118 7.27 39.19 -52.31
C ASN A 118 6.17 40.11 -51.76
N THR A 119 5.30 39.58 -50.91
CA THR A 119 4.21 40.35 -50.30
C THR A 119 4.70 41.43 -49.36
N GLU A 120 5.84 41.22 -48.66
CA GLU A 120 6.49 42.23 -47.84
C GLU A 120 7.00 43.42 -48.70
N GLN A 121 7.60 43.13 -49.87
CA GLN A 121 8.04 44.19 -50.78
C GLN A 121 6.87 44.99 -51.31
N GLU A 122 5.74 44.33 -51.69
CA GLU A 122 4.53 44.99 -52.11
C GLU A 122 3.97 45.90 -51.00
N TYR A 123 3.88 45.39 -49.79
CA TYR A 123 3.41 46.14 -48.63
C TYR A 123 4.28 47.38 -48.36
N ARG A 124 5.62 47.22 -48.34
CA ARG A 124 6.55 48.34 -48.14
C ARG A 124 6.40 49.42 -49.18
N ARG A 125 6.25 49.05 -50.47
CA ARG A 125 5.99 50.01 -51.55
C ARG A 125 4.64 50.71 -51.39
N ALA A 126 3.57 49.97 -51.18
CA ALA A 126 2.24 50.52 -50.99
C ALA A 126 2.19 51.49 -49.78
N LYS A 127 2.79 51.08 -48.65
CA LYS A 127 2.88 51.92 -47.43
C LYS A 127 3.64 53.22 -47.70
N ALA A 128 4.77 53.15 -48.39
CA ALA A 128 5.57 54.35 -48.71
C ALA A 128 4.82 55.31 -49.66
N ILE A 129 4.05 54.82 -50.66
CA ILE A 129 3.22 55.64 -51.54
C ILE A 129 2.06 56.27 -50.75
N PHE A 130 1.39 55.53 -49.88
CA PHE A 130 0.30 56.05 -49.07
C PHE A 130 0.77 57.14 -48.11
N GLU A 131 1.89 56.91 -47.41
CA GLU A 131 2.45 57.86 -46.44
C GLU A 131 3.00 59.16 -47.08
N LYS A 132 3.59 59.07 -48.30
CA LYS A 132 4.24 60.21 -48.97
C LYS A 132 3.28 60.99 -49.86
N THR A 133 2.44 60.31 -50.62
CA THR A 133 1.67 60.98 -51.70
C THR A 133 0.19 60.72 -51.59
N GLN A 134 -0.28 59.79 -50.74
CA GLN A 134 -1.68 59.34 -50.67
C GLN A 134 -2.26 58.91 -52.02
N ALA A 135 -1.40 58.51 -52.99
CA ALA A 135 -1.79 58.13 -54.33
C ALA A 135 -2.52 56.77 -54.39
N ILE A 136 -2.61 56.04 -53.33
CA ILE A 136 -3.43 54.80 -53.19
C ILE A 136 -4.48 55.04 -52.13
N SER A 137 -5.64 54.31 -52.26
CA SER A 137 -6.68 54.35 -51.24
C SER A 137 -6.28 53.58 -50.00
N LYS A 138 -6.88 53.92 -48.83
CA LYS A 138 -6.70 53.18 -47.61
C LYS A 138 -7.13 51.70 -47.80
N ALA A 139 -8.22 51.47 -48.50
CA ALA A 139 -8.71 50.12 -48.80
C ALA A 139 -7.68 49.27 -49.58
N GLU A 140 -6.93 49.86 -50.51
CA GLU A 140 -5.87 49.16 -51.25
C GLU A 140 -4.68 48.88 -50.36
N LEU A 141 -4.27 49.81 -49.46
CA LEU A 141 -3.25 49.57 -48.48
C LEU A 141 -3.66 48.45 -47.51
N ASP A 142 -4.90 48.46 -47.01
CA ASP A 142 -5.44 47.41 -46.13
C ASP A 142 -5.43 46.04 -46.82
N LYS A 143 -5.77 45.98 -48.11
CA LYS A 143 -5.71 44.74 -48.88
C LYS A 143 -4.30 44.16 -49.00
N VAL A 144 -3.30 45.02 -49.29
CA VAL A 144 -1.88 44.57 -49.37
C VAL A 144 -1.37 44.17 -48.02
N THR A 145 -1.77 44.89 -46.93
CA THR A 145 -1.43 44.55 -45.55
C THR A 145 -1.94 43.16 -45.18
N ASN A 146 -3.24 42.92 -45.44
CA ASN A 146 -3.86 41.61 -45.19
C ASN A 146 -3.16 40.46 -45.95
N ARG A 147 -2.72 40.72 -47.19
CA ARG A 147 -1.98 39.72 -47.99
C ARG A 147 -0.59 39.43 -47.36
N TYR A 148 0.11 40.44 -46.92
CA TYR A 148 1.39 40.29 -46.19
C TYR A 148 1.22 39.50 -44.87
N ASP A 149 0.20 39.83 -44.06
CA ASP A 149 -0.07 39.15 -42.80
C ASP A 149 -0.46 37.68 -43.04
N LEU A 150 -1.23 37.39 -44.08
CA LEU A 150 -1.57 36.02 -44.48
C LEU A 150 -0.31 35.23 -44.87
N ALA A 151 0.60 35.83 -45.65
CA ALA A 151 1.85 35.17 -46.03
C ALA A 151 2.76 34.91 -44.82
N LYS A 152 2.81 35.83 -43.86
CA LYS A 152 3.50 35.62 -42.58
C LYS A 152 2.96 34.41 -41.80
N ASN A 153 1.64 34.29 -41.71
CA ASN A 153 0.99 33.16 -41.03
C ASN A 153 1.26 31.82 -41.76
N ARG A 154 1.36 31.84 -43.11
CA ARG A 154 1.74 30.65 -43.90
C ARG A 154 3.16 30.18 -43.63
N VAL A 155 4.12 31.12 -43.45
CA VAL A 155 5.48 30.77 -43.08
C VAL A 155 5.51 30.09 -41.69
N GLU A 156 4.79 30.64 -40.70
CA GLU A 156 4.72 30.07 -39.39
C GLU A 156 4.07 28.67 -39.38
N ASP A 157 3.04 28.46 -40.24
CA ASP A 157 2.43 27.14 -40.40
C ASP A 157 3.41 26.11 -41.03
N ALA A 158 4.09 26.50 -42.10
CA ALA A 158 5.09 25.65 -42.77
C ALA A 158 6.27 25.33 -41.84
N LYS A 159 6.71 26.30 -41.02
CA LYS A 159 7.74 26.12 -40.02
C LYS A 159 7.34 25.10 -38.94
N ARG A 160 6.14 25.20 -38.39
CA ARG A 160 5.61 24.20 -37.43
C ARG A 160 5.52 22.81 -38.06
N LYS A 161 5.09 22.70 -39.35
CA LYS A 161 5.04 21.42 -40.06
C LYS A 161 6.46 20.81 -40.20
N LEU A 162 7.47 21.63 -40.43
CA LEU A 162 8.87 21.17 -40.44
C LEU A 162 9.34 20.75 -39.04
N GLU A 163 8.98 21.48 -38.01
CA GLU A 163 9.30 21.10 -36.60
C GLU A 163 8.64 19.75 -36.25
N TYR A 164 7.42 19.49 -36.72
CA TYR A 164 6.72 18.21 -36.48
C TYR A 164 7.36 17.00 -37.16
N THR A 165 8.33 17.21 -38.06
CA THR A 165 9.11 16.12 -38.66
C THR A 165 10.20 15.62 -37.73
N GLN A 166 10.41 16.24 -36.55
CA GLN A 166 11.44 15.87 -35.60
C GLN A 166 10.84 15.64 -34.21
N ILE A 167 11.31 14.62 -33.51
CA ILE A 167 11.05 14.43 -32.10
C ILE A 167 12.30 14.78 -31.33
N THR A 168 12.13 15.62 -30.31
CA THR A 168 13.18 15.99 -29.36
C THR A 168 12.76 15.57 -27.94
N ALA A 169 13.75 15.28 -27.09
CA ALA A 169 13.51 14.94 -25.69
C ALA A 169 12.91 16.14 -24.92
N PRO A 170 11.75 15.99 -24.27
CA PRO A 170 11.15 17.07 -23.51
C PRO A 170 11.86 17.35 -22.17
N PHE A 171 12.59 16.36 -21.62
CA PHE A 171 13.37 16.42 -20.39
C PHE A 171 14.59 15.48 -20.48
N ASP A 172 15.52 15.57 -19.52
CA ASP A 172 16.63 14.67 -19.39
C ASP A 172 16.16 13.30 -18.90
N GLY A 173 16.60 12.20 -19.53
CA GLY A 173 16.13 10.87 -19.13
C GLY A 173 16.76 9.74 -19.94
N ILE A 174 16.15 8.58 -19.85
CA ILE A 174 16.56 7.35 -20.54
C ILE A 174 15.45 6.87 -21.44
N ILE A 175 15.82 6.42 -22.65
CA ILE A 175 14.88 5.73 -23.54
C ILE A 175 14.60 4.34 -22.96
N SER A 176 13.38 4.12 -22.50
CA SER A 176 12.99 2.85 -21.88
C SER A 176 12.58 1.80 -22.90
N GLU A 177 11.96 2.23 -24.01
CA GLU A 177 11.43 1.32 -25.03
C GLU A 177 11.39 2.01 -26.39
N LYS A 178 11.67 1.26 -27.45
CA LYS A 178 11.60 1.67 -28.84
C LYS A 178 10.61 0.76 -29.58
N LEU A 179 9.49 1.30 -30.03
CA LEU A 179 8.36 0.55 -30.60
C LEU A 179 8.37 0.43 -32.12
N VAL A 180 9.28 1.14 -32.80
CA VAL A 180 9.36 1.16 -34.26
C VAL A 180 10.81 1.14 -34.74
N GLU A 181 11.02 0.64 -35.96
CA GLU A 181 12.34 0.57 -36.60
C GLU A 181 12.56 1.69 -37.60
N ASN A 182 13.85 1.94 -37.95
CA ASN A 182 14.21 2.89 -39.00
C ASN A 182 13.52 2.54 -40.33
N PHE A 183 13.18 3.57 -41.08
CA PHE A 183 12.52 3.50 -42.39
C PHE A 183 11.08 2.99 -42.34
N ALA A 184 10.50 2.75 -41.18
CA ALA A 184 9.08 2.43 -41.04
C ALA A 184 8.19 3.62 -41.43
N GLN A 185 7.00 3.33 -41.92
CA GLN A 185 5.93 4.30 -42.07
C GLN A 185 5.18 4.44 -40.77
N VAL A 186 5.08 5.66 -40.21
CA VAL A 186 4.38 5.94 -38.95
C VAL A 186 3.19 6.85 -39.17
N GLN A 187 2.18 6.70 -38.34
CA GLN A 187 0.99 7.55 -38.34
C GLN A 187 1.09 8.68 -37.32
N ALA A 188 0.30 9.72 -37.50
CA ALA A 188 0.20 10.77 -36.49
C ALA A 188 -0.27 10.19 -35.14
N ASN A 189 0.37 10.62 -34.04
CA ASN A 189 0.13 10.19 -32.66
C ASN A 189 0.43 8.70 -32.39
N GLN A 190 1.07 7.99 -33.31
CA GLN A 190 1.61 6.65 -33.04
C GLN A 190 2.86 6.78 -32.13
N VAL A 191 2.82 6.16 -30.96
CA VAL A 191 3.96 6.12 -30.03
C VAL A 191 5.10 5.34 -30.67
N ILE A 192 6.29 5.92 -30.72
CA ILE A 192 7.48 5.32 -31.31
C ILE A 192 8.57 4.99 -30.29
N MET A 193 8.60 5.69 -29.19
CA MET A 193 9.50 5.44 -28.07
C MET A 193 8.96 6.03 -26.76
N THR A 194 9.43 5.52 -25.63
CA THR A 194 9.10 6.03 -24.30
C THR A 194 10.38 6.58 -23.65
N LEU A 195 10.28 7.80 -23.12
CA LEU A 195 11.32 8.46 -22.32
C LEU A 195 10.91 8.47 -20.85
N GLN A 196 11.86 8.14 -19.94
CA GLN A 196 11.64 8.13 -18.50
C GLN A 196 12.79 8.83 -17.78
N ASP A 197 12.45 9.57 -16.70
CA ASP A 197 13.46 10.12 -15.79
C ASP A 197 13.70 9.11 -14.65
N LEU A 198 14.92 8.55 -14.58
CA LEU A 198 15.29 7.63 -13.51
C LEU A 198 15.88 8.32 -12.27
N ASN A 199 16.09 9.64 -12.31
CA ASN A 199 16.57 10.38 -11.13
C ASN A 199 15.46 10.67 -10.13
N ASP A 200 14.22 10.68 -10.59
CA ASP A 200 13.06 10.93 -9.75
C ASP A 200 12.08 9.76 -9.86
N LEU A 201 12.12 8.89 -8.85
CA LEU A 201 11.30 7.69 -8.78
C LEU A 201 10.23 7.83 -7.71
N GLU A 202 9.12 7.16 -7.93
CA GLU A 202 7.98 7.12 -7.02
C GLU A 202 7.37 5.73 -6.98
N VAL A 203 6.62 5.45 -5.90
CA VAL A 203 5.85 4.21 -5.74
C VAL A 203 4.37 4.56 -5.82
N ALA A 204 3.66 3.93 -6.73
CA ALA A 204 2.21 4.01 -6.81
C ALA A 204 1.60 2.83 -6.05
N ILE A 205 0.69 3.12 -5.12
CA ILE A 205 -0.07 2.13 -4.34
C ILE A 205 -1.57 2.38 -4.48
N GLU A 206 -2.35 1.33 -4.28
CA GLU A 206 -3.81 1.40 -4.27
C GLU A 206 -4.32 1.17 -2.85
N ILE A 207 -5.04 2.14 -2.30
CA ILE A 207 -5.55 2.11 -0.92
C ILE A 207 -7.07 1.98 -0.92
N PRO A 208 -7.65 0.97 -0.21
CA PRO A 208 -9.10 0.85 -0.04
C PRO A 208 -9.71 2.08 0.65
N HIS A 209 -10.95 2.43 0.28
CA HIS A 209 -11.63 3.64 0.77
C HIS A 209 -11.70 3.72 2.31
N ARG A 210 -11.88 2.60 3.01
CA ARG A 210 -11.91 2.54 4.49
C ARG A 210 -10.62 3.04 5.15
N VAL A 211 -9.47 2.84 4.49
CA VAL A 211 -8.17 3.32 4.99
C VAL A 211 -8.01 4.81 4.67
N MET A 212 -8.53 5.24 3.51
CA MET A 212 -8.47 6.63 3.07
C MET A 212 -9.25 7.56 4.01
N ILE A 213 -10.38 7.11 4.57
CA ILE A 213 -11.22 7.86 5.51
C ILE A 213 -10.48 8.14 6.83
N SER A 214 -9.61 7.23 7.28
CA SER A 214 -8.82 7.42 8.51
C SER A 214 -7.70 8.47 8.37
N GLY A 215 -7.50 9.03 7.20
CA GLY A 215 -6.65 10.18 6.91
C GLY A 215 -5.26 9.83 6.40
N VAL A 216 -5.01 10.14 5.12
CA VAL A 216 -3.68 10.06 4.47
C VAL A 216 -3.06 11.46 4.45
N ARG A 217 -2.89 12.10 5.62
CA ARG A 217 -2.24 13.42 5.69
C ARG A 217 -0.81 13.27 6.21
N ASN A 218 0.16 13.86 5.50
CA ASN A 218 1.60 13.88 5.85
C ASN A 218 2.19 12.49 6.17
N THR A 219 1.75 11.47 5.47
CA THR A 219 2.15 10.10 5.78
C THR A 219 3.54 9.86 5.21
N ARG A 220 4.49 9.60 6.07
CA ARG A 220 5.73 8.93 5.72
C ARG A 220 5.47 7.44 5.63
N ALA A 221 6.19 6.78 4.76
CA ALA A 221 6.12 5.35 4.60
C ALA A 221 7.52 4.78 4.37
N ILE A 222 7.64 3.48 4.49
CA ILE A 222 8.86 2.76 4.16
C ILE A 222 8.52 1.80 3.02
N ALA A 223 9.32 1.79 1.96
CA ALA A 223 9.25 0.78 0.92
C ALA A 223 10.28 -0.32 1.17
N GLU A 224 9.85 -1.56 1.02
CA GLU A 224 10.70 -2.73 0.87
C GLU A 224 10.55 -3.22 -0.56
N LEU A 225 11.65 -3.22 -1.33
CA LEU A 225 11.66 -3.65 -2.72
C LEU A 225 11.94 -5.14 -2.80
N SER A 226 11.10 -5.89 -3.50
CA SER A 226 11.28 -7.35 -3.67
C SER A 226 12.62 -7.71 -4.33
N ALA A 227 13.14 -6.81 -5.17
CA ALA A 227 14.43 -6.98 -5.83
C ALA A 227 15.66 -6.68 -4.94
N ILE A 228 15.46 -6.02 -3.79
CA ILE A 228 16.53 -5.59 -2.87
C ILE A 228 16.11 -5.97 -1.44
N PRO A 229 16.15 -7.25 -1.09
CA PRO A 229 15.67 -7.73 0.22
C PRO A 229 16.51 -7.16 1.36
N GLY A 230 15.86 -6.87 2.50
CA GLY A 230 16.50 -6.37 3.71
C GLY A 230 16.84 -4.88 3.70
N GLN A 231 16.54 -4.14 2.62
CA GLN A 231 16.70 -2.69 2.56
C GLN A 231 15.36 -1.97 2.65
N GLN A 232 15.34 -0.93 3.47
CA GLN A 232 14.18 -0.08 3.68
C GLN A 232 14.47 1.31 3.11
N PHE A 233 13.55 1.78 2.27
CA PHE A 233 13.65 3.06 1.58
C PHE A 233 12.60 4.02 2.13
N PRO A 234 12.99 5.19 2.64
CA PRO A 234 12.02 6.17 3.13
C PRO A 234 11.24 6.76 1.96
N LEU A 235 9.93 6.84 2.15
CA LEU A 235 8.99 7.42 1.22
C LEU A 235 8.23 8.59 1.86
N GLN A 236 7.94 9.59 1.05
CA GLN A 236 7.08 10.73 1.41
C GLN A 236 5.88 10.81 0.46
N LEU A 237 4.71 11.11 1.01
CA LEU A 237 3.51 11.33 0.22
C LEU A 237 3.70 12.51 -0.74
N ARG A 238 3.48 12.29 -2.05
CA ARG A 238 3.48 13.33 -3.09
C ARG A 238 2.08 13.77 -3.44
N THR A 239 1.24 12.80 -3.78
CA THR A 239 -0.13 13.07 -4.20
C THR A 239 -1.02 11.85 -3.98
N TYR A 240 -2.32 12.08 -3.98
CA TYR A 240 -3.32 11.01 -3.96
C TYR A 240 -4.52 11.40 -4.81
N SER A 241 -5.20 10.41 -5.39
CA SER A 241 -6.44 10.61 -6.09
C SER A 241 -7.56 10.94 -5.10
N THR A 242 -8.41 11.90 -5.44
CA THR A 242 -9.64 12.18 -4.68
C THR A 242 -10.85 11.43 -5.23
N GLN A 243 -10.68 10.76 -6.38
CA GLN A 243 -11.69 9.92 -7.00
C GLN A 243 -11.24 8.45 -6.91
N ALA A 244 -12.12 7.60 -6.41
CA ALA A 244 -11.87 6.16 -6.38
C ALA A 244 -11.94 5.57 -7.79
N ASN A 245 -11.11 4.58 -8.05
CA ASN A 245 -11.26 3.73 -9.22
C ASN A 245 -12.57 2.93 -9.08
N SER A 246 -13.44 2.97 -10.08
CA SER A 246 -14.77 2.34 -10.06
C SER A 246 -14.71 0.82 -9.93
N ASP A 247 -13.69 0.20 -10.50
CA ASP A 247 -13.58 -1.26 -10.60
C ASP A 247 -13.00 -1.88 -9.33
N SER A 248 -11.96 -1.26 -8.76
CA SER A 248 -11.25 -1.75 -7.58
C SER A 248 -11.74 -1.12 -6.26
N GLN A 249 -12.52 -0.03 -6.32
CA GLN A 249 -12.94 0.77 -5.15
C GLN A 249 -11.76 1.25 -4.29
N THR A 250 -10.63 1.54 -4.94
CA THR A 250 -9.41 2.01 -4.30
C THR A 250 -9.06 3.42 -4.75
N TYR A 251 -8.25 4.09 -3.96
CA TYR A 251 -7.65 5.38 -4.29
C TYR A 251 -6.18 5.18 -4.60
N SER A 252 -5.73 5.78 -5.69
CA SER A 252 -4.31 5.78 -6.03
C SER A 252 -3.56 6.80 -5.17
N VAL A 253 -2.51 6.34 -4.51
CA VAL A 253 -1.62 7.16 -3.69
C VAL A 253 -0.20 7.01 -4.23
N VAL A 254 0.46 8.14 -4.39
CA VAL A 254 1.81 8.22 -4.96
C VAL A 254 2.77 8.75 -3.91
N LEU A 255 3.82 7.98 -3.67
CA LEU A 255 4.86 8.26 -2.69
C LEU A 255 6.20 8.39 -3.42
N GLY A 256 6.92 9.48 -3.19
CA GLY A 256 8.26 9.69 -3.72
C GLY A 256 9.32 9.09 -2.81
N PHE A 257 10.39 8.56 -3.38
CA PHE A 257 11.57 8.17 -2.62
C PHE A 257 12.29 9.43 -2.09
N GLU A 258 12.63 9.45 -0.80
CA GLU A 258 13.46 10.51 -0.21
C GLU A 258 14.95 10.23 -0.48
N ASP A 259 15.37 8.96 -0.37
CA ASP A 259 16.74 8.53 -0.60
C ASP A 259 16.78 7.07 -1.09
N LEU A 260 17.46 6.84 -2.18
CA LEU A 260 17.68 5.50 -2.74
C LEU A 260 18.94 4.82 -2.17
N LYS A 261 19.66 5.46 -1.23
CA LYS A 261 20.85 4.92 -0.55
C LYS A 261 21.91 4.36 -1.50
N GLY A 262 21.99 4.93 -2.71
CA GLY A 262 22.92 4.50 -3.75
C GLY A 262 22.54 3.20 -4.48
N PHE A 263 21.39 2.61 -4.18
CA PHE A 263 20.89 1.44 -4.92
C PHE A 263 20.29 1.84 -6.26
N ARG A 264 20.49 0.99 -7.24
CA ARG A 264 19.89 1.16 -8.57
C ARG A 264 18.47 0.60 -8.55
N VAL A 265 17.50 1.47 -8.39
CA VAL A 265 16.06 1.15 -8.46
C VAL A 265 15.56 1.43 -9.86
N MET A 266 14.73 0.53 -10.40
CA MET A 266 14.19 0.63 -11.76
C MET A 266 12.66 0.67 -11.74
N PRO A 267 12.04 1.44 -12.63
CA PRO A 267 10.60 1.35 -12.87
C PRO A 267 10.15 -0.09 -13.17
N GLY A 268 8.97 -0.46 -12.69
CA GLY A 268 8.44 -1.83 -12.79
C GLY A 268 8.77 -2.74 -11.60
N MET A 269 9.68 -2.36 -10.71
CA MET A 269 9.95 -3.13 -9.49
C MET A 269 8.75 -3.10 -8.55
N SER A 270 8.44 -4.26 -7.95
CA SER A 270 7.41 -4.36 -6.92
C SER A 270 7.92 -3.86 -5.58
N ALA A 271 7.11 -3.07 -4.91
CA ALA A 271 7.38 -2.51 -3.59
C ALA A 271 6.29 -2.90 -2.60
N LYS A 272 6.70 -3.26 -1.39
CA LYS A 272 5.82 -3.41 -0.22
C LYS A 272 5.93 -2.13 0.59
N VAL A 273 4.86 -1.37 0.68
CA VAL A 273 4.81 -0.08 1.37
C VAL A 273 4.18 -0.25 2.74
N ILE A 274 4.90 0.20 3.76
CA ILE A 274 4.51 0.15 5.17
C ILE A 274 4.37 1.60 5.65
N PRO A 275 3.16 2.08 5.99
CA PRO A 275 2.97 3.42 6.54
C PRO A 275 3.72 3.60 7.86
N VAL A 276 4.44 4.70 8.01
CA VAL A 276 5.03 5.10 9.30
C VAL A 276 4.08 6.10 9.93
N GLN A 277 3.42 5.69 11.01
CA GLN A 277 2.66 6.63 11.82
C GLN A 277 3.65 7.43 12.68
N GLU A 278 3.63 8.75 12.56
CA GLU A 278 4.26 9.61 13.57
C GLU A 278 3.48 9.43 14.87
N ASP A 279 4.20 9.14 15.96
CA ASP A 279 3.64 9.01 17.31
C ASP A 279 2.96 10.33 17.71
N ASN A 280 1.73 10.53 17.27
CA ASN A 280 0.86 11.51 17.90
C ASN A 280 0.51 10.94 19.28
N ALA A 281 0.96 11.59 20.33
CA ALA A 281 0.85 11.20 21.75
C ALA A 281 -0.61 11.01 22.25
N GLY A 282 -1.56 10.76 21.38
CA GLY A 282 -2.98 10.56 21.67
C GLY A 282 -3.64 9.38 20.96
N GLU A 283 -2.97 8.69 20.03
CA GLU A 283 -3.60 7.56 19.35
C GLU A 283 -3.37 6.26 20.10
N SER A 284 -4.45 5.64 20.48
CA SER A 284 -4.59 4.42 21.25
C SER A 284 -3.69 3.32 20.68
N ARG A 285 -2.68 2.95 21.42
CA ARG A 285 -1.90 1.72 21.23
C ARG A 285 -2.88 0.56 21.24
N LEU A 286 -3.18 0.01 20.09
CA LEU A 286 -4.15 -1.05 19.96
C LEU A 286 -3.52 -2.37 20.46
N ILE A 287 -4.05 -2.88 21.55
CA ILE A 287 -3.76 -4.23 21.98
C ILE A 287 -4.59 -5.18 21.14
N THR A 288 -3.95 -6.12 20.46
CA THR A 288 -4.65 -7.18 19.72
C THR A 288 -4.33 -8.54 20.29
N LEU A 289 -5.32 -9.43 20.32
CA LEU A 289 -5.16 -10.82 20.75
C LEU A 289 -5.75 -11.76 19.72
N PRO A 290 -5.24 -12.98 19.56
CA PRO A 290 -5.90 -14.01 18.78
C PRO A 290 -7.32 -14.26 19.30
N ILE A 291 -8.28 -14.50 18.41
CA ILE A 291 -9.68 -14.80 18.79
C ILE A 291 -9.75 -15.99 19.76
N THR A 292 -8.80 -16.94 19.63
CA THR A 292 -8.68 -18.12 20.50
C THR A 292 -8.41 -17.80 21.98
N ALA A 293 -7.92 -16.59 22.29
CA ALA A 293 -7.67 -16.14 23.66
C ALA A 293 -8.96 -15.69 24.38
N LEU A 294 -10.02 -15.38 23.63
CA LEU A 294 -11.28 -14.88 24.18
C LEU A 294 -12.17 -16.03 24.66
N VAL A 295 -12.69 -15.88 25.85
CA VAL A 295 -13.62 -16.84 26.43
C VAL A 295 -14.92 -16.10 26.79
N PRO A 296 -16.08 -16.51 26.25
CA PRO A 296 -17.36 -15.97 26.67
C PRO A 296 -17.76 -16.54 28.03
N ASP A 297 -18.31 -15.70 28.91
CA ASP A 297 -18.93 -16.18 30.13
C ASP A 297 -20.43 -16.51 29.91
N ASN A 298 -21.09 -17.01 30.94
CA ASN A 298 -22.49 -17.38 30.90
C ASN A 298 -23.44 -16.17 30.71
N GLN A 299 -22.92 -14.94 30.81
CA GLN A 299 -23.68 -13.69 30.61
C GLN A 299 -23.37 -13.04 29.27
N GLY A 300 -22.52 -13.68 28.42
CA GLY A 300 -22.11 -13.17 27.12
C GLY A 300 -20.97 -12.13 27.19
N LYS A 301 -20.42 -11.85 28.37
CA LYS A 301 -19.24 -10.99 28.50
C LYS A 301 -18.00 -11.76 28.11
N GLN A 302 -17.05 -11.05 27.48
CA GLN A 302 -15.77 -11.63 27.06
C GLN A 302 -14.73 -11.42 28.13
N PHE A 303 -13.91 -12.44 28.37
CA PHE A 303 -12.76 -12.36 29.26
C PHE A 303 -11.55 -13.11 28.67
N VAL A 304 -10.40 -12.82 29.21
CA VAL A 304 -9.13 -13.50 28.90
C VAL A 304 -8.48 -14.00 30.19
N TRP A 305 -7.57 -14.95 30.04
CA TRP A 305 -6.74 -15.41 31.13
C TRP A 305 -5.39 -14.69 31.11
N VAL A 306 -5.12 -13.89 32.15
CA VAL A 306 -3.84 -13.19 32.32
C VAL A 306 -2.99 -14.01 33.32
N VAL A 307 -1.72 -14.19 33.03
CA VAL A 307 -0.77 -14.92 33.94
C VAL A 307 -0.05 -13.89 34.80
N ASN A 308 -0.26 -13.96 36.09
CA ASN A 308 0.37 -13.06 37.06
C ASN A 308 1.86 -13.38 37.31
N ALA A 309 2.52 -12.60 38.18
CA ALA A 309 3.93 -12.77 38.49
C ALA A 309 4.28 -14.10 39.20
N GLN A 310 3.30 -14.78 39.80
CA GLN A 310 3.42 -16.06 40.46
C GLN A 310 3.01 -17.25 39.58
N ASP A 311 2.88 -17.03 38.28
CA ASP A 311 2.46 -18.01 37.26
C ASP A 311 1.08 -18.62 37.52
N HIS A 312 0.16 -17.85 38.08
CA HIS A 312 -1.25 -18.22 38.22
C HIS A 312 -2.13 -17.49 37.21
N ALA A 313 -3.16 -18.19 36.71
CA ALA A 313 -4.12 -17.63 35.78
C ALA A 313 -5.17 -16.79 36.51
N GLU A 314 -5.35 -15.55 36.11
CA GLU A 314 -6.35 -14.61 36.59
C GLU A 314 -7.36 -14.29 35.50
N LYS A 315 -8.65 -14.34 35.81
CA LYS A 315 -9.73 -13.98 34.89
C LYS A 315 -9.84 -12.46 34.79
N ARG A 316 -9.75 -11.93 33.57
CA ARG A 316 -9.90 -10.51 33.33
C ARG A 316 -10.91 -10.23 32.23
N TYR A 317 -11.98 -9.51 32.58
CA TYR A 317 -12.97 -9.08 31.61
C TYR A 317 -12.38 -7.98 30.71
N VAL A 318 -12.65 -8.09 29.41
CA VAL A 318 -12.15 -7.16 28.40
C VAL A 318 -13.25 -6.62 27.53
N GLU A 319 -13.06 -5.40 27.07
CA GLU A 319 -13.93 -4.81 26.06
C GLU A 319 -13.31 -5.02 24.68
N ILE A 320 -14.03 -5.74 23.81
CA ILE A 320 -13.57 -6.04 22.46
C ILE A 320 -13.94 -4.94 21.47
N GLY A 321 -13.07 -4.73 20.48
CA GLY A 321 -13.27 -3.84 19.35
C GLY A 321 -13.50 -4.59 18.05
N THR A 322 -12.95 -4.05 16.96
CA THR A 322 -13.00 -4.66 15.63
C THR A 322 -12.13 -5.91 15.54
N THR A 323 -12.60 -6.89 14.79
CA THR A 323 -11.83 -8.10 14.47
C THR A 323 -11.11 -7.89 13.14
N TYR A 324 -9.84 -8.26 13.09
CA TYR A 324 -9.02 -8.22 11.88
C TYR A 324 -8.33 -9.57 11.67
N LYS A 325 -8.64 -10.27 10.59
CA LYS A 325 -8.22 -11.65 10.32
C LYS A 325 -8.56 -12.58 11.50
N ASP A 326 -7.54 -13.11 12.17
CA ASP A 326 -7.61 -14.02 13.31
C ASP A 326 -7.41 -13.32 14.67
N ARG A 327 -7.30 -11.99 14.67
CA ARG A 327 -7.07 -11.17 15.88
C ARG A 327 -8.22 -10.21 16.15
N VAL A 328 -8.42 -9.90 17.41
CA VAL A 328 -9.42 -8.93 17.91
C VAL A 328 -8.72 -7.80 18.64
N VAL A 329 -9.18 -6.59 18.42
CA VAL A 329 -8.71 -5.41 19.16
C VAL A 329 -9.32 -5.40 20.55
N ILE A 330 -8.50 -5.20 21.58
CA ILE A 330 -8.94 -5.01 22.95
C ILE A 330 -8.89 -3.51 23.28
N LYS A 331 -10.02 -2.93 23.65
CA LYS A 331 -10.14 -1.50 23.92
C LYS A 331 -9.72 -1.13 25.34
N GLN A 332 -10.03 -1.99 26.33
CA GLN A 332 -9.84 -1.67 27.75
C GLN A 332 -9.43 -2.91 28.56
N HIS A 333 -8.83 -2.65 29.72
CA HIS A 333 -8.51 -3.62 30.79
C HIS A 333 -7.32 -4.54 30.51
N LEU A 334 -6.49 -4.26 29.51
CA LEU A 334 -5.20 -4.90 29.32
C LEU A 334 -4.10 -3.86 29.15
N GLN A 335 -2.89 -4.21 29.59
CA GLN A 335 -1.71 -3.35 29.48
C GLN A 335 -0.59 -4.05 28.69
N PRO A 336 0.23 -3.29 27.97
CA PRO A 336 1.42 -3.83 27.33
C PRO A 336 2.36 -4.48 28.36
N GLY A 337 2.95 -5.62 27.99
CA GLY A 337 3.81 -6.42 28.85
C GLY A 337 3.08 -7.50 29.66
N GLU A 338 1.74 -7.48 29.70
CA GLU A 338 0.99 -8.56 30.34
C GLU A 338 1.07 -9.86 29.54
N ARG A 339 1.05 -10.99 30.24
CA ARG A 339 1.10 -12.33 29.68
C ARG A 339 -0.32 -12.89 29.57
N VAL A 340 -0.80 -13.15 28.37
CA VAL A 340 -2.17 -13.66 28.12
C VAL A 340 -2.10 -15.07 27.56
N ILE A 341 -2.93 -15.97 28.06
CA ILE A 341 -3.06 -17.34 27.54
C ILE A 341 -3.84 -17.30 26.23
N ILE A 342 -3.23 -17.77 25.15
CA ILE A 342 -3.81 -17.73 23.79
C ILE A 342 -4.31 -19.07 23.28
N ALA A 343 -3.91 -20.17 23.94
CA ALA A 343 -4.39 -21.52 23.61
C ALA A 343 -4.65 -22.35 24.86
N GLY A 344 -5.61 -23.27 24.78
CA GLY A 344 -6.00 -24.13 25.90
C GLY A 344 -6.88 -23.43 26.95
N VAL A 345 -7.44 -22.27 26.64
CA VAL A 345 -8.21 -21.38 27.52
C VAL A 345 -9.39 -22.06 28.21
N SER A 346 -10.05 -23.04 27.58
CA SER A 346 -11.19 -23.79 28.11
C SER A 346 -10.84 -24.71 29.27
N SER A 347 -9.58 -25.07 29.44
CA SER A 347 -9.08 -25.96 30.51
C SER A 347 -8.50 -25.20 31.70
N VAL A 348 -8.43 -23.86 31.63
CA VAL A 348 -7.89 -22.98 32.65
C VAL A 348 -9.00 -22.55 33.61
N ARG A 349 -8.66 -22.44 34.90
CA ARG A 349 -9.55 -21.96 35.97
C ARG A 349 -8.86 -20.84 36.74
N GLU A 350 -9.67 -20.01 37.39
CA GLU A 350 -9.20 -18.93 38.27
C GLU A 350 -8.21 -19.47 39.33
N GLY A 351 -7.07 -18.82 39.50
CA GLY A 351 -6.03 -19.19 40.46
C GLY A 351 -5.24 -20.44 40.09
N MET A 352 -5.44 -21.03 38.91
CA MET A 352 -4.75 -22.26 38.52
C MET A 352 -3.27 -21.96 38.22
N PRO A 353 -2.31 -22.74 38.78
CA PRO A 353 -0.91 -22.63 38.41
C PRO A 353 -0.72 -23.12 36.96
N VAL A 354 -0.06 -22.32 36.15
CA VAL A 354 0.25 -22.62 34.76
C VAL A 354 1.76 -22.56 34.53
N ARG A 355 2.24 -23.37 33.60
CA ARG A 355 3.63 -23.27 33.15
C ARG A 355 3.64 -22.52 31.82
N PRO A 356 4.08 -21.26 31.82
CA PRO A 356 4.11 -20.44 30.60
C PRO A 356 5.01 -21.09 29.55
N TYR A 357 4.52 -21.16 28.33
CA TYR A 357 5.24 -21.55 27.12
C TYR A 357 5.00 -20.53 26.03
N THR A 358 6.07 -20.01 25.45
CA THR A 358 6.00 -19.09 24.30
C THR A 358 6.44 -19.84 23.06
N ASP A 359 5.62 -19.79 22.03
CA ASP A 359 5.99 -20.36 20.73
C ASP A 359 6.94 -19.37 20.03
N ASN A 360 8.24 -19.67 20.03
CA ASN A 360 9.27 -18.86 19.36
C ASN A 360 9.34 -19.09 17.84
N ASN A 361 8.38 -19.83 17.23
CA ASN A 361 8.39 -20.17 15.81
C ASN A 361 7.86 -19.07 14.87
N GLY A 362 7.71 -17.83 15.34
CA GLY A 362 7.21 -16.70 14.53
C GLY A 362 8.28 -15.70 14.03
N ALA A 363 9.57 -16.00 14.17
CA ALA A 363 10.66 -15.12 13.72
C ALA A 363 11.67 -15.91 12.87
N GLN A 364 11.32 -16.18 11.62
CA GLN A 364 12.26 -16.41 10.52
C GLN A 364 11.71 -15.75 9.25
#